data_000747b2b4d265f73557e79b20cf1835
#
_entry.id   000747b2b4d265f73557e79b20cf1835
#
_cell.length_a   1.000
_cell.length_b   1.000
_cell.length_c   1.000
_cell.angle_alpha   90.00
_cell.angle_beta   90.00
_cell.angle_gamma   90.00
#
_symmetry.space_group_name_H-M   'P 1'
#
loop_
_entity.id
_entity.type
_entity.pdbx_description
1 polymer ?
#
loop_
_entity_poly.entity_id
_entity_poly.type
_entity_poly.pdbx_seq_one_letter_code
_entity_poly.pdbx_strand_id
1 'polypeptide(L)'
;ALDNGGEVRDLYLEDHPSLEGRILFTDSEPGSPEAGFLKMNTPTNEIESRVMEGYLVRTRSDTETEEARTGETARRDSALASGAQFISTDYYRPDPRYEESDDWTGYSVQLPGGVVARINPVIGSEEFDGMDLEQGH
;
A
#
# COMPACT_ATOMS: atom_id res chain seq x y z
N ALA A 1 2.09 -7.58 -8.35
CA ALA A 1 0.82 -7.90 -9.05
C ALA A 1 0.87 -7.43 -10.50
N LEU A 2 0.19 -8.16 -11.38
CA LEU A 2 -0.06 -7.69 -12.75
C LEU A 2 -1.14 -6.61 -12.74
N ASP A 3 -0.97 -5.60 -13.59
CA ASP A 3 -1.93 -4.51 -13.70
C ASP A 3 -3.29 -5.00 -14.22
N ASN A 4 -4.33 -4.25 -13.85
CA ASN A 4 -5.70 -4.54 -14.25
C ASN A 4 -5.89 -4.32 -15.76
N GLY A 5 -6.44 -5.34 -16.43
CA GLY A 5 -6.76 -5.32 -17.87
C GLY A 5 -5.58 -5.65 -18.80
N GLY A 6 -5.93 -5.81 -20.07
CA GLY A 6 -5.01 -6.06 -21.16
C GLY A 6 -4.70 -7.52 -21.44
N GLU A 7 -4.20 -7.76 -22.65
CA GLU A 7 -3.95 -9.08 -23.22
C GLU A 7 -3.04 -9.96 -22.35
N VAL A 8 -2.04 -9.37 -21.71
CA VAL A 8 -1.10 -10.13 -20.83
C VAL A 8 -1.83 -10.70 -19.62
N ARG A 9 -2.75 -9.92 -19.01
CA ARG A 9 -3.57 -10.39 -17.91
C ARG A 9 -4.52 -11.49 -18.35
N ASP A 10 -5.16 -11.33 -19.50
CA ASP A 10 -6.10 -12.31 -20.03
C ASP A 10 -5.42 -13.63 -20.31
N LEU A 11 -4.26 -13.64 -20.94
CA LEU A 11 -3.42 -14.82 -21.12
C LEU A 11 -2.96 -15.47 -19.81
N TYR A 12 -2.69 -14.63 -18.79
CA TYR A 12 -2.28 -15.16 -17.48
C TYR A 12 -3.42 -15.85 -16.73
N LEU A 13 -4.66 -15.45 -16.99
CA LEU A 13 -5.87 -16.04 -16.39
C LEU A 13 -6.44 -17.21 -17.21
N GLU A 14 -6.00 -17.41 -18.47
CA GLU A 14 -6.49 -18.46 -19.33
C GLU A 14 -6.33 -19.83 -18.62
N ASP A 15 -7.42 -20.58 -18.53
CA ASP A 15 -7.53 -21.87 -17.82
C ASP A 15 -7.26 -21.80 -16.29
N HIS A 16 -7.08 -20.60 -15.71
CA HIS A 16 -6.78 -20.38 -14.30
C HIS A 16 -7.61 -19.20 -13.71
N PRO A 17 -8.93 -19.27 -13.73
CA PRO A 17 -9.79 -18.11 -13.41
C PRO A 17 -9.68 -17.62 -11.97
N SER A 18 -9.20 -18.44 -11.05
CA SER A 18 -8.96 -18.07 -9.64
C SER A 18 -7.47 -18.12 -9.29
N LEU A 19 -6.60 -17.98 -10.27
CA LEU A 19 -5.12 -18.01 -10.15
C LEU A 19 -4.54 -19.35 -9.66
N GLU A 20 -5.25 -20.45 -9.81
CA GLU A 20 -4.76 -21.79 -9.41
C GLU A 20 -3.43 -22.13 -10.10
N GLY A 21 -2.39 -22.38 -9.30
CA GLY A 21 -1.05 -22.67 -9.80
C GLY A 21 -0.30 -21.48 -10.39
N ARG A 22 -0.84 -20.27 -10.29
CA ARG A 22 -0.17 -19.02 -10.66
C ARG A 22 0.58 -18.43 -9.46
N ILE A 23 1.66 -17.70 -9.72
CA ILE A 23 2.55 -17.15 -8.69
C ILE A 23 2.38 -15.63 -8.47
N LEU A 24 1.70 -14.95 -9.38
CA LEU A 24 1.46 -13.51 -9.29
C LEU A 24 -0.01 -13.24 -9.03
N PHE A 25 -0.28 -12.30 -8.15
CA PHE A 25 -1.61 -11.68 -8.07
C PHE A 25 -1.88 -10.80 -9.27
N THR A 26 -3.12 -10.65 -9.63
CA THR A 26 -3.61 -9.60 -10.54
C THR A 26 -4.26 -8.49 -9.71
N ASP A 27 -4.19 -7.25 -10.20
CA ASP A 27 -5.04 -6.18 -9.70
C ASP A 27 -6.46 -6.45 -10.19
N SER A 28 -7.39 -6.68 -9.29
CA SER A 28 -8.71 -7.22 -9.61
C SER A 28 -9.81 -6.43 -8.91
N GLU A 29 -11.01 -6.52 -9.46
CA GLU A 29 -12.19 -5.96 -8.80
C GLU A 29 -12.62 -6.87 -7.63
N PRO A 30 -13.07 -6.29 -6.51
CA PRO A 30 -13.57 -7.07 -5.39
C PRO A 30 -14.69 -8.06 -5.82
N GLY A 31 -14.58 -9.30 -5.37
CA GLY A 31 -15.55 -10.36 -5.70
C GLY A 31 -15.29 -11.11 -7.01
N SER A 32 -14.30 -10.71 -7.81
CA SER A 32 -13.84 -11.53 -8.94
C SER A 32 -13.20 -12.82 -8.45
N PRO A 33 -13.27 -13.93 -9.21
CA PRO A 33 -12.69 -15.21 -8.79
C PRO A 33 -11.18 -15.15 -8.48
N GLU A 34 -10.44 -14.31 -9.19
CA GLU A 34 -9.00 -14.10 -9.06
C GLU A 34 -8.64 -13.03 -8.02
N ALA A 35 -9.64 -12.38 -7.39
CA ALA A 35 -9.40 -11.26 -6.51
C ALA A 35 -8.75 -11.71 -5.18
N GLY A 36 -7.44 -11.56 -5.10
CA GLY A 36 -6.66 -11.68 -3.86
C GLY A 36 -5.90 -10.41 -3.51
N PHE A 37 -5.72 -9.52 -4.49
CA PHE A 37 -5.00 -8.27 -4.36
C PHE A 37 -5.77 -7.11 -5.01
N LEU A 38 -5.87 -6.00 -4.29
CA LEU A 38 -6.57 -4.79 -4.74
C LEU A 38 -5.62 -3.59 -4.73
N LYS A 39 -5.60 -2.84 -5.83
CA LYS A 39 -4.87 -1.58 -5.94
C LYS A 39 -5.80 -0.40 -5.70
N MET A 40 -5.89 0.07 -4.48
CA MET A 40 -6.73 1.19 -4.06
C MET A 40 -5.88 2.43 -3.82
N ASN A 41 -5.56 3.18 -4.89
CA ASN A 41 -4.61 4.29 -4.85
C ASN A 41 -5.01 5.45 -3.92
N THR A 42 -6.30 5.62 -3.63
CA THR A 42 -6.78 6.63 -2.70
C THR A 42 -7.09 5.98 -1.35
N PRO A 43 -6.47 6.46 -0.25
CA PRO A 43 -6.70 5.90 1.08
C PRO A 43 -8.07 6.35 1.63
N THR A 44 -9.09 5.55 1.34
CA THR A 44 -10.47 5.73 1.82
C THR A 44 -10.81 4.73 2.91
N ASN A 45 -11.89 4.97 3.65
CA ASN A 45 -12.40 4.03 4.67
C ASN A 45 -12.82 2.66 4.08
N GLU A 46 -12.98 2.57 2.76
CA GLU A 46 -13.28 1.30 2.10
C GLU A 46 -12.13 0.29 2.23
N ILE A 47 -10.89 0.75 2.34
CA ILE A 47 -9.71 -0.12 2.49
C ILE A 47 -9.85 -1.02 3.71
N GLU A 48 -10.27 -0.47 4.85
CA GLU A 48 -10.48 -1.24 6.08
C GLU A 48 -11.45 -2.41 5.84
N SER A 49 -12.57 -2.16 5.18
CA SER A 49 -13.55 -3.20 4.84
C SER A 49 -12.94 -4.30 3.97
N ARG A 50 -12.17 -3.93 2.96
CA ARG A 50 -11.52 -4.90 2.05
C ARG A 50 -10.44 -5.72 2.75
N VAL A 51 -9.71 -5.11 3.66
CA VAL A 51 -8.72 -5.81 4.50
C VAL A 51 -9.40 -6.81 5.42
N MET A 52 -10.53 -6.43 6.04
CA MET A 52 -11.33 -7.33 6.89
C MET A 52 -11.99 -8.47 6.09
N GLU A 53 -12.31 -8.27 4.82
CA GLU A 53 -12.77 -9.31 3.89
C GLU A 53 -11.65 -10.28 3.47
N GLY A 54 -10.39 -10.00 3.83
CA GLY A 54 -9.24 -10.88 3.57
C GLY A 54 -8.43 -10.53 2.33
N TYR A 55 -8.72 -9.43 1.66
CA TYR A 55 -7.91 -8.97 0.53
C TYR A 55 -6.57 -8.41 0.99
N LEU A 56 -5.54 -8.64 0.17
CA LEU A 56 -4.32 -7.85 0.23
C LEU A 56 -4.55 -6.51 -0.48
N VAL A 57 -4.32 -5.42 0.22
CA VAL A 57 -4.57 -4.08 -0.32
C VAL A 57 -3.29 -3.27 -0.37
N ARG A 58 -3.06 -2.63 -1.51
CA ARG A 58 -2.03 -1.61 -1.70
C ARG A 58 -2.69 -0.24 -1.87
N THR A 59 -2.22 0.76 -1.12
CA THR A 59 -2.63 2.15 -1.29
C THR A 59 -1.43 3.07 -1.54
N ARG A 60 -1.66 4.36 -1.77
CA ARG A 60 -0.63 5.39 -1.94
C ARG A 60 -0.76 6.47 -0.88
N SER A 61 0.40 6.87 -0.33
CA SER A 61 0.53 7.95 0.65
C SER A 61 0.73 9.33 0.02
N ASP A 62 1.01 9.38 -1.27
CA ASP A 62 1.29 10.61 -2.01
C ASP A 62 0.70 10.59 -3.43
N THR A 63 0.56 11.78 -4.02
CA THR A 63 0.06 11.99 -5.38
C THR A 63 1.06 12.84 -6.15
N GLU A 64 1.85 12.18 -6.99
CA GLU A 64 2.91 12.83 -7.78
C GLU A 64 3.83 13.70 -6.90
N THR A 65 3.76 15.02 -6.99
CA THR A 65 4.62 15.95 -6.23
C THR A 65 3.83 16.80 -5.23
N GLU A 66 2.54 16.57 -5.08
CA GLU A 66 1.65 17.46 -4.32
C GLU A 66 2.09 17.55 -2.85
N GLU A 67 2.16 16.44 -2.16
CA GLU A 67 2.53 16.41 -0.74
C GLU A 67 3.98 16.84 -0.50
N ALA A 68 4.89 16.53 -1.45
CA ALA A 68 6.28 16.95 -1.35
C ALA A 68 6.46 18.45 -1.55
N ARG A 69 5.53 19.13 -2.22
CA ARG A 69 5.54 20.59 -2.40
C ARG A 69 4.80 21.31 -1.27
N THR A 70 3.65 20.77 -0.87
CA THR A 70 2.81 21.44 0.14
C THR A 70 3.21 21.11 1.58
N GLY A 71 3.85 19.96 1.81
CA GLY A 71 4.14 19.42 3.14
C GLY A 71 2.91 18.82 3.82
N GLU A 72 1.77 18.69 3.12
CA GLU A 72 0.57 18.11 3.70
C GLU A 72 0.74 16.61 3.97
N THR A 73 0.24 16.17 5.13
CA THR A 73 0.42 14.78 5.59
C THR A 73 -0.88 14.00 5.69
N ALA A 74 -2.03 14.64 5.48
CA ALA A 74 -3.35 14.03 5.68
C ALA A 74 -3.53 12.73 4.87
N ARG A 75 -3.09 12.70 3.62
CA ARG A 75 -3.16 11.52 2.78
C ARG A 75 -2.25 10.40 3.29
N ARG A 76 -1.02 10.73 3.66
CA ARG A 76 -0.06 9.79 4.28
C ARG A 76 -0.65 9.18 5.56
N ASP A 77 -1.19 10.03 6.43
CA ASP A 77 -1.72 9.61 7.72
C ASP A 77 -2.94 8.70 7.54
N SER A 78 -3.81 9.02 6.56
CA SER A 78 -4.92 8.16 6.15
C SER A 78 -4.44 6.81 5.59
N ALA A 79 -3.42 6.81 4.74
CA ALA A 79 -2.85 5.58 4.20
C ALA A 79 -2.27 4.70 5.31
N LEU A 80 -1.53 5.30 6.24
CA LEU A 80 -0.96 4.59 7.39
C LEU A 80 -2.05 4.01 8.32
N ALA A 81 -3.17 4.68 8.49
CA ALA A 81 -4.27 4.23 9.35
C ALA A 81 -5.21 3.21 8.68
N SER A 82 -5.22 3.11 7.35
CA SER A 82 -6.22 2.38 6.57
C SER A 82 -6.24 0.86 6.76
N GLY A 83 -5.16 0.28 7.29
CA GLY A 83 -4.98 -1.17 7.34
C GLY A 83 -4.48 -1.80 6.04
N ALA A 84 -4.23 -1.03 4.98
CA ALA A 84 -3.56 -1.56 3.79
C ALA A 84 -2.22 -2.18 4.16
N GLN A 85 -1.95 -3.39 3.65
CA GLN A 85 -0.70 -4.10 3.93
C GLN A 85 0.49 -3.49 3.19
N PHE A 86 0.23 -2.81 2.08
CA PHE A 86 1.27 -2.15 1.28
C PHE A 86 0.94 -0.68 1.09
N ILE A 87 1.86 0.18 1.52
CA ILE A 87 1.75 1.63 1.32
C ILE A 87 2.90 2.05 0.42
N SER A 88 2.59 2.46 -0.80
CA SER A 88 3.60 2.95 -1.73
C SER A 88 3.76 4.45 -1.64
N THR A 89 5.00 4.89 -1.78
CA THR A 89 5.40 6.28 -1.79
C THR A 89 6.53 6.50 -2.80
N ASP A 90 6.57 7.68 -3.36
CA ASP A 90 7.71 8.17 -4.13
C ASP A 90 8.72 8.89 -3.22
N TYR A 91 8.35 9.14 -1.94
CA TYR A 91 9.11 9.93 -0.96
C TYR A 91 9.47 9.14 0.31
N TYR A 92 10.16 8.02 0.17
CA TYR A 92 10.72 7.29 1.32
C TYR A 92 11.82 8.09 2.07
N ARG A 93 12.28 9.15 1.45
CA ARG A 93 13.12 10.23 2.00
C ARG A 93 12.71 11.56 1.34
N PRO A 94 13.02 12.71 1.95
CA PRO A 94 12.75 14.00 1.33
C PRO A 94 13.39 14.12 -0.06
N ASP A 95 12.69 14.80 -0.97
CA ASP A 95 13.25 15.13 -2.27
C ASP A 95 14.44 16.09 -2.07
N PRO A 96 15.60 15.85 -2.66
CA PRO A 96 16.79 16.71 -2.45
C PRO A 96 16.55 18.19 -2.77
N ARG A 97 15.58 18.48 -3.64
CA ARG A 97 15.23 19.88 -4.00
C ARG A 97 14.72 20.72 -2.83
N TYR A 98 14.29 20.09 -1.73
CA TYR A 98 13.84 20.86 -0.55
C TYR A 98 14.98 21.67 0.11
N GLU A 99 16.24 21.30 -0.10
CA GLU A 99 17.38 22.06 0.39
C GLU A 99 17.75 23.25 -0.51
N GLU A 100 17.24 23.28 -1.74
CA GLU A 100 17.61 24.24 -2.78
C GLU A 100 16.48 25.22 -3.12
N SER A 101 15.23 24.91 -2.78
CA SER A 101 14.05 25.69 -3.19
C SER A 101 12.92 25.62 -2.19
N ASP A 102 12.32 26.76 -1.87
CA ASP A 102 11.13 26.89 -1.03
C ASP A 102 9.87 26.27 -1.65
N ASP A 103 9.93 25.85 -2.92
CA ASP A 103 8.84 25.13 -3.61
C ASP A 103 8.72 23.66 -3.17
N TRP A 104 9.63 23.20 -2.33
CA TRP A 104 9.71 21.84 -1.84
C TRP A 104 9.82 21.81 -0.32
N THR A 105 9.30 20.75 0.28
CA THR A 105 9.35 20.56 1.72
C THR A 105 10.14 19.31 2.11
N GLY A 106 10.44 19.16 3.39
CA GLY A 106 11.04 17.93 3.92
C GLY A 106 10.05 16.75 4.02
N TYR A 107 9.01 16.71 3.20
CA TYR A 107 8.02 15.63 3.20
C TYR A 107 8.68 14.28 2.96
N SER A 108 8.34 13.32 3.80
CA SER A 108 8.71 11.91 3.60
C SER A 108 7.69 10.98 4.26
N VAL A 109 7.71 9.73 3.84
CA VAL A 109 6.80 8.70 4.33
C VAL A 109 7.61 7.62 5.03
N GLN A 110 7.40 7.51 6.32
CA GLN A 110 8.02 6.50 7.17
C GLN A 110 6.98 5.98 8.17
N LEU A 111 7.10 4.73 8.54
CA LEU A 111 6.34 4.21 9.67
C LEU A 111 6.81 4.88 10.98
N PRO A 112 5.91 5.07 11.96
CA PRO A 112 6.29 5.57 13.28
C PRO A 112 7.46 4.78 13.88
N GLY A 113 8.46 5.49 14.39
CA GLY A 113 9.68 4.87 14.92
C GLY A 113 10.74 4.52 13.86
N GLY A 114 10.50 4.81 12.57
CA GLY A 114 11.47 4.55 11.49
C GLY A 114 11.61 3.08 11.12
N VAL A 115 10.68 2.23 11.56
CA VAL A 115 10.65 0.80 11.24
C VAL A 115 10.21 0.56 9.79
N VAL A 116 10.59 -0.58 9.21
CA VAL A 116 10.22 -0.94 7.82
C VAL A 116 8.88 -1.68 7.74
N ALA A 117 8.43 -2.27 8.86
CA ALA A 117 7.16 -2.96 8.97
C ALA A 117 6.58 -2.78 10.38
N ARG A 118 5.27 -2.95 10.52
CA ARG A 118 4.57 -2.95 11.80
C ARG A 118 3.40 -3.92 11.77
N ILE A 119 2.86 -4.22 12.93
CA ILE A 119 1.60 -4.94 13.05
C ILE A 119 0.49 -4.14 12.35
N ASN A 120 -0.35 -4.83 11.58
CA ASN A 120 -1.45 -4.20 10.86
C ASN A 120 -2.46 -3.60 11.85
N PRO A 121 -2.84 -2.33 11.72
CA PRO A 121 -3.70 -1.66 12.70
C PRO A 121 -5.16 -2.15 12.69
N VAL A 122 -5.58 -2.89 11.65
CA VAL A 122 -6.96 -3.37 11.48
C VAL A 122 -7.10 -4.85 11.85
N ILE A 123 -6.20 -5.69 11.34
CA ILE A 123 -6.29 -7.15 11.49
C ILE A 123 -5.13 -7.75 12.31
N GLY A 124 -4.23 -6.91 12.82
CA GLY A 124 -3.15 -7.37 13.67
C GLY A 124 -3.65 -7.88 15.02
N SER A 125 -3.02 -8.94 15.52
CA SER A 125 -3.32 -9.46 16.85
C SER A 125 -2.57 -8.67 17.92
N GLU A 126 -3.24 -8.32 19.02
CA GLU A 126 -2.62 -7.70 20.21
C GLU A 126 -1.53 -8.60 20.82
N GLU A 127 -1.57 -9.91 20.58
CA GLU A 127 -0.55 -10.86 21.03
C GLU A 127 0.85 -10.52 20.50
N PHE A 128 0.91 -9.85 19.34
CA PHE A 128 2.17 -9.44 18.71
C PHE A 128 2.53 -7.98 18.98
N ASP A 129 1.73 -7.26 19.76
CA ASP A 129 2.05 -5.88 20.13
C ASP A 129 3.35 -5.84 20.96
N GLY A 130 4.28 -5.02 20.51
CA GLY A 130 5.61 -4.91 21.12
C GLY A 130 6.63 -5.96 20.66
N MET A 131 6.29 -6.87 19.74
CA MET A 131 7.30 -7.71 19.10
C MET A 131 8.19 -6.88 18.17
N ASP A 132 9.50 -7.01 18.34
CA ASP A 132 10.47 -6.44 17.42
C ASP A 132 10.52 -7.27 16.14
N LEU A 133 9.81 -6.82 15.11
CA LEU A 133 9.74 -7.49 13.80
C LEU A 133 11.08 -7.47 13.03
N GLU A 134 12.05 -6.68 13.49
CA GLU A 134 13.34 -6.50 12.82
C GLU A 134 14.46 -7.34 13.44
N GLN A 135 14.27 -7.85 14.64
CA GLN A 135 15.23 -8.78 15.24
C GLN A 135 15.05 -10.18 14.64
N GLY A 136 15.77 -10.40 13.53
CA GLY A 136 15.95 -11.76 13.00
C GLY A 136 16.60 -12.65 14.06
N HIS A 137 16.06 -13.83 14.22
CA HIS A 137 16.64 -14.91 15.01
C HIS A 137 17.87 -15.51 14.32
#